data_e65256dda1d1a4666d6fbc7d8ffdec14
#
_entry.id   e65256dda1d1a4666d6fbc7d8ffdec14
#
_cell.length_a   1.000
_cell.length_b   1.000
_cell.length_c   1.000
_cell.angle_alpha   90.00
_cell.angle_beta   90.00
_cell.angle_gamma   90.00
#
_symmetry.space_group_name_H-M   'P 1'
#
loop_
_entity.id
_entity.type
_entity.pdbx_description
1 polymer ?
#
loop_
_entity_poly.entity_id
_entity_poly.type
_entity_poly.pdbx_seq_one_letter_code
_entity_poly.pdbx_strand_id
1 'polypeptide(L)'
;MKENEKVDKKKLTLKEKWNDKRERAKIELLLYVIFFISVIIFVRVGNNISNNNNINDLDNLFIYQIEDNYCYDTKVNINDNNYEYIGKVLGYNSTIEKKDSNTDEYFYKKNDKYYKLDQDNGYILSNKNDIYDVINYDYMDINNIKEYIKISNNDNGIYKVKISDIILNSSSSDYITIKLYNINNTIEIDYTNLLRINDNNITKAIVNITYSDINKIISLEE
;
A
#
# COMPACT_ATOMS: atom_id res chain seq x y z
N MET A 1 -54.11 -29.64 -56.34
CA MET A 1 -52.67 -29.20 -56.42
C MET A 1 -52.64 -27.73 -56.09
N LYS A 2 -52.03 -27.37 -54.92
CA LYS A 2 -51.80 -25.96 -54.57
C LYS A 2 -50.30 -25.75 -54.78
N GLU A 3 -49.94 -24.93 -55.76
CA GLU A 3 -48.60 -24.47 -56.01
C GLU A 3 -48.20 -23.51 -54.84
N ASN A 4 -47.13 -23.84 -54.15
CA ASN A 4 -46.54 -22.95 -53.23
C ASN A 4 -45.60 -22.00 -53.99
N GLU A 5 -46.03 -20.77 -54.25
CA GLU A 5 -45.15 -19.70 -54.69
C GLU A 5 -44.15 -19.36 -53.54
N LYS A 6 -42.90 -19.73 -53.73
CA LYS A 6 -41.82 -19.20 -52.93
C LYS A 6 -41.57 -17.76 -53.34
N VAL A 7 -42.07 -16.82 -52.57
CA VAL A 7 -41.69 -15.41 -52.69
C VAL A 7 -40.24 -15.25 -52.31
N ASP A 8 -39.40 -15.06 -53.32
CA ASP A 8 -37.98 -14.71 -53.15
C ASP A 8 -37.88 -13.33 -52.47
N LYS A 9 -37.59 -13.30 -51.14
CA LYS A 9 -37.37 -12.07 -50.39
C LYS A 9 -36.04 -11.45 -50.86
N LYS A 10 -36.15 -10.48 -51.76
CA LYS A 10 -35.01 -9.66 -52.23
C LYS A 10 -34.25 -9.09 -51.00
N LYS A 11 -32.98 -9.42 -50.81
CA LYS A 11 -32.14 -8.86 -49.74
C LYS A 11 -31.94 -7.37 -50.03
N LEU A 12 -32.54 -6.52 -49.22
CA LEU A 12 -32.37 -5.06 -49.26
C LEU A 12 -30.91 -4.68 -49.03
N THR A 13 -30.39 -3.76 -49.81
CA THR A 13 -29.05 -3.17 -49.59
C THR A 13 -29.05 -2.29 -48.33
N LEU A 14 -27.86 -2.04 -47.73
CA LEU A 14 -27.74 -1.18 -46.56
C LEU A 14 -28.35 0.20 -46.76
N LYS A 15 -28.27 0.77 -47.99
CA LYS A 15 -28.83 2.07 -48.33
C LYS A 15 -30.38 2.04 -48.37
N GLU A 16 -30.97 0.96 -48.86
CA GLU A 16 -32.41 0.76 -48.87
C GLU A 16 -32.97 0.54 -47.48
N LYS A 17 -32.23 -0.21 -46.62
CA LYS A 17 -32.57 -0.38 -45.21
C LYS A 17 -32.53 0.93 -44.42
N TRP A 18 -31.57 1.82 -44.74
CA TRP A 18 -31.47 3.13 -44.09
C TRP A 18 -32.61 4.07 -44.40
N ASN A 19 -33.21 3.95 -45.59
CA ASN A 19 -34.35 4.75 -46.00
C ASN A 19 -35.70 4.24 -45.43
N ASP A 20 -35.76 2.98 -45.00
CA ASP A 20 -36.93 2.44 -44.31
C ASP A 20 -36.89 2.80 -42.83
N LYS A 21 -37.88 3.52 -42.31
CA LYS A 21 -37.95 3.97 -40.93
C LYS A 21 -37.82 2.82 -39.88
N ARG A 22 -38.39 1.64 -40.19
CA ARG A 22 -38.35 0.49 -39.29
C ARG A 22 -36.99 -0.21 -39.31
N GLU A 23 -36.39 -0.35 -40.46
CA GLU A 23 -35.08 -0.96 -40.61
C GLU A 23 -33.98 -0.02 -40.09
N ARG A 24 -34.12 1.29 -40.29
CA ARG A 24 -33.24 2.32 -39.71
C ARG A 24 -33.24 2.28 -38.19
N ALA A 25 -34.41 2.21 -37.54
CA ALA A 25 -34.48 2.11 -36.08
C ALA A 25 -33.76 0.85 -35.52
N LYS A 26 -33.82 -0.28 -36.25
CA LYS A 26 -33.07 -1.50 -35.87
C LYS A 26 -31.56 -1.31 -36.01
N ILE A 27 -31.12 -0.63 -37.06
CA ILE A 27 -29.69 -0.35 -37.28
C ILE A 27 -29.18 0.61 -36.20
N GLU A 28 -29.91 1.67 -35.88
CA GLU A 28 -29.58 2.62 -34.82
C GLU A 28 -29.47 1.91 -33.45
N LEU A 29 -30.46 1.06 -33.13
CA LEU A 29 -30.41 0.25 -31.90
C LEU A 29 -29.19 -0.65 -31.85
N LEU A 30 -28.83 -1.33 -32.94
CA LEU A 30 -27.67 -2.19 -33.04
C LEU A 30 -26.37 -1.39 -32.81
N LEU A 31 -26.27 -0.21 -33.41
CA LEU A 31 -25.12 0.69 -33.21
C LEU A 31 -24.97 1.14 -31.74
N TYR A 32 -26.07 1.46 -31.07
CA TYR A 32 -26.06 1.77 -29.64
C TYR A 32 -25.54 0.58 -28.80
N VAL A 33 -26.04 -0.62 -29.08
CA VAL A 33 -25.59 -1.84 -28.37
C VAL A 33 -24.08 -2.08 -28.57
N ILE A 34 -23.60 -1.95 -29.81
CA ILE A 34 -22.16 -2.10 -30.11
C ILE A 34 -21.34 -1.03 -29.39
N PHE A 35 -21.80 0.21 -29.35
CA PHE A 35 -21.18 1.30 -28.65
C PHE A 35 -21.06 1.00 -27.13
N PHE A 36 -22.17 0.60 -26.50
CA PHE A 36 -22.15 0.24 -25.07
C PHE A 36 -21.22 -0.94 -24.77
N ILE A 37 -21.23 -1.98 -25.62
CA ILE A 37 -20.32 -3.11 -25.45
C ILE A 37 -18.85 -2.66 -25.56
N SER A 38 -18.52 -1.80 -26.53
CA SER A 38 -17.17 -1.29 -26.72
C SER A 38 -16.73 -0.42 -25.54
N VAL A 39 -17.60 0.40 -24.95
CA VAL A 39 -17.30 1.17 -23.73
C VAL A 39 -17.02 0.24 -22.55
N ILE A 40 -17.83 -0.81 -22.35
CA ILE A 40 -17.64 -1.79 -21.28
C ILE A 40 -16.29 -2.52 -21.45
N ILE A 41 -15.97 -2.93 -22.68
CA ILE A 41 -14.69 -3.58 -22.98
C ILE A 41 -13.54 -2.61 -22.73
N PHE A 42 -13.64 -1.35 -23.17
CA PHE A 42 -12.61 -0.34 -22.98
C PHE A 42 -12.34 -0.05 -21.50
N VAL A 43 -13.39 0.08 -20.69
CA VAL A 43 -13.27 0.26 -19.23
C VAL A 43 -12.63 -0.96 -18.57
N ARG A 44 -13.04 -2.19 -18.94
CA ARG A 44 -12.44 -3.42 -18.38
C ARG A 44 -10.98 -3.59 -18.78
N VAL A 45 -10.66 -3.37 -20.05
CA VAL A 45 -9.28 -3.47 -20.56
C VAL A 45 -8.42 -2.37 -19.94
N GLY A 46 -8.93 -1.13 -19.85
CA GLY A 46 -8.22 -0.02 -19.21
C GLY A 46 -7.92 -0.29 -17.74
N ASN A 47 -8.88 -0.80 -16.98
CA ASN A 47 -8.67 -1.17 -15.57
C ASN A 47 -7.69 -2.36 -15.42
N ASN A 48 -7.74 -3.35 -16.30
CA ASN A 48 -6.81 -4.49 -16.25
C ASN A 48 -5.38 -4.08 -16.63
N ILE A 49 -5.21 -3.18 -17.61
CA ILE A 49 -3.88 -2.67 -17.99
C ILE A 49 -3.30 -1.81 -16.85
N SER A 50 -4.11 -0.96 -16.23
CA SER A 50 -3.67 -0.14 -15.09
C SER A 50 -3.26 -1.01 -13.88
N ASN A 51 -4.04 -2.05 -13.55
CA ASN A 51 -3.73 -2.94 -12.44
C ASN A 51 -2.52 -3.85 -12.73
N ASN A 52 -2.38 -4.37 -13.96
CA ASN A 52 -1.25 -5.24 -14.31
C ASN A 52 0.09 -4.49 -14.38
N ASN A 53 0.10 -3.23 -14.85
CA ASN A 53 1.32 -2.44 -14.84
C ASN A 53 1.78 -2.10 -13.42
N ASN A 54 0.85 -1.88 -12.47
CA ASN A 54 1.20 -1.63 -11.08
C ASN A 54 1.76 -2.87 -10.37
N ILE A 55 1.24 -4.07 -10.64
CA ILE A 55 1.68 -5.31 -9.97
C ILE A 55 3.10 -5.69 -10.42
N ASN A 56 3.43 -5.60 -11.70
CA ASN A 56 4.76 -5.94 -12.20
C ASN A 56 5.86 -4.97 -11.76
N ASP A 57 5.51 -3.72 -11.43
CA ASP A 57 6.47 -2.74 -10.90
C ASP A 57 6.70 -2.89 -9.40
N LEU A 58 5.73 -3.38 -8.63
CA LEU A 58 5.84 -3.53 -7.18
C LEU A 58 6.89 -4.59 -6.78
N ASP A 59 6.94 -5.73 -7.48
CA ASP A 59 7.88 -6.82 -7.18
C ASP A 59 9.36 -6.39 -7.35
N ASN A 60 9.61 -5.33 -8.11
CA ASN A 60 10.93 -4.76 -8.32
C ASN A 60 11.35 -3.76 -7.21
N LEU A 61 10.43 -3.36 -6.35
CA LEU A 61 10.77 -2.46 -5.24
C LEU A 61 11.52 -3.22 -4.16
N PHE A 62 12.61 -2.62 -3.64
CA PHE A 62 13.44 -3.24 -2.62
C PHE A 62 12.65 -3.74 -1.40
N ILE A 63 11.61 -3.03 -1.02
CA ILE A 63 10.78 -3.37 0.15
C ILE A 63 10.13 -4.76 0.03
N TYR A 64 9.74 -5.19 -1.18
CA TYR A 64 9.15 -6.52 -1.40
C TYR A 64 10.18 -7.65 -1.36
N GLN A 65 11.48 -7.31 -1.42
CA GLN A 65 12.58 -8.27 -1.28
C GLN A 65 12.98 -8.48 0.20
N ILE A 66 12.52 -7.63 1.12
CA ILE A 66 12.76 -7.75 2.55
C ILE A 66 11.74 -8.73 3.13
N GLU A 67 12.22 -9.81 3.70
CA GLU A 67 11.41 -10.79 4.42
C GLU A 67 11.52 -10.55 5.93
N ASP A 68 11.93 -11.55 6.69
CA ASP A 68 12.02 -11.55 8.15
C ASP A 68 13.48 -11.65 8.65
N ASN A 69 14.43 -11.19 7.83
CA ASN A 69 15.86 -11.17 8.16
C ASN A 69 16.49 -9.86 7.68
N TYR A 70 16.59 -8.87 8.56
CA TYR A 70 17.12 -7.54 8.23
C TYR A 70 17.50 -6.74 9.48
N CYS A 71 18.38 -5.75 9.31
CA CYS A 71 18.55 -4.64 10.25
C CYS A 71 17.71 -3.45 9.81
N TYR A 72 17.28 -2.64 10.77
CA TYR A 72 16.60 -1.38 10.50
C TYR A 72 17.10 -0.25 11.40
N ASP A 73 17.06 0.96 10.87
CA ASP A 73 17.24 2.22 11.58
C ASP A 73 16.03 3.09 11.27
N THR A 74 15.20 3.37 12.28
CA THR A 74 13.98 4.14 12.15
C THR A 74 14.12 5.46 12.89
N LYS A 75 14.00 6.57 12.16
CA LYS A 75 13.96 7.92 12.70
C LYS A 75 12.56 8.49 12.61
N VAL A 76 12.01 8.85 13.75
CA VAL A 76 10.68 9.43 13.89
C VAL A 76 10.83 10.89 14.29
N ASN A 77 10.30 11.80 13.48
CA ASN A 77 10.25 13.22 13.78
C ASN A 77 8.79 13.64 13.96
N ILE A 78 8.41 13.99 15.19
CA ILE A 78 7.08 14.53 15.50
C ILE A 78 7.25 15.94 16.00
N ASN A 79 6.73 16.92 15.26
CA ASN A 79 6.97 18.34 15.46
C ASN A 79 8.50 18.61 15.52
N ASP A 80 9.00 19.03 16.68
CA ASP A 80 10.43 19.33 16.89
C ASP A 80 11.18 18.20 17.62
N ASN A 81 10.48 17.11 17.98
CA ASN A 81 11.07 15.98 18.71
C ASN A 81 11.53 14.89 17.75
N ASN A 82 12.71 14.34 18.02
CA ASN A 82 13.30 13.24 17.27
C ASN A 82 13.47 12.01 18.15
N TYR A 83 13.08 10.86 17.62
CA TYR A 83 13.21 9.56 18.26
C TYR A 83 13.86 8.59 17.28
N GLU A 84 14.64 7.65 17.79
CA GLU A 84 15.34 6.68 16.96
C GLU A 84 15.16 5.27 17.52
N TYR A 85 14.89 4.32 16.63
CA TYR A 85 14.79 2.90 16.94
C TYR A 85 15.71 2.14 16.00
N ILE A 86 16.68 1.41 16.56
CA ILE A 86 17.60 0.57 15.78
C ILE A 86 17.31 -0.88 16.15
N GLY A 87 17.22 -1.75 15.17
CA GLY A 87 16.94 -3.14 15.49
C GLY A 87 17.42 -4.13 14.44
N LYS A 88 17.41 -5.39 14.86
CA LYS A 88 17.69 -6.56 14.02
C LYS A 88 16.49 -7.50 14.11
N VAL A 89 16.04 -8.02 12.98
CA VAL A 89 14.97 -9.00 12.88
C VAL A 89 15.52 -10.29 12.31
N LEU A 90 15.23 -11.40 12.95
CA LEU A 90 15.54 -12.75 12.48
C LEU A 90 14.37 -13.67 12.80
N GLY A 91 13.54 -13.93 11.78
CA GLY A 91 12.29 -14.65 11.92
C GLY A 91 11.31 -13.94 12.89
N TYR A 92 10.84 -14.66 13.87
CA TYR A 92 9.90 -14.12 14.88
C TYR A 92 10.57 -13.37 16.03
N ASN A 93 11.91 -13.30 16.03
CA ASN A 93 12.68 -12.66 17.08
C ASN A 93 13.27 -11.35 16.60
N SER A 94 13.45 -10.38 17.50
CA SER A 94 14.13 -9.12 17.17
C SER A 94 14.82 -8.53 18.40
N THR A 95 15.88 -7.79 18.14
CA THR A 95 16.47 -6.86 19.12
C THR A 95 16.10 -5.44 18.73
N ILE A 96 15.85 -4.58 19.71
CA ILE A 96 15.43 -3.21 19.51
C ILE A 96 16.19 -2.34 20.52
N GLU A 97 16.88 -1.35 20.01
CA GLU A 97 17.48 -0.26 20.78
C GLU A 97 16.64 1.00 20.53
N LYS A 98 16.02 1.51 21.59
CA LYS A 98 15.33 2.80 21.57
C LYS A 98 16.31 3.85 22.11
N LYS A 99 16.66 4.80 21.26
CA LYS A 99 17.52 5.94 21.62
C LYS A 99 16.66 7.12 22.03
N ASP A 100 16.80 7.52 23.25
CA ASP A 100 16.24 8.76 23.78
C ASP A 100 17.38 9.73 24.13
N SER A 101 17.05 11.02 24.28
CA SER A 101 18.00 12.08 24.60
C SER A 101 18.85 11.86 25.87
N ASN A 102 18.40 10.99 26.77
CA ASN A 102 19.02 10.78 28.08
C ASN A 102 19.47 9.35 28.36
N THR A 103 18.84 8.33 27.77
CA THR A 103 19.17 6.91 28.04
C THR A 103 18.80 6.05 26.84
N ASP A 104 19.70 5.15 26.47
CA ASP A 104 19.39 4.10 25.50
C ASP A 104 18.71 2.94 26.23
N GLU A 105 17.60 2.48 25.69
CA GLU A 105 16.84 1.34 26.20
C GLU A 105 16.93 0.17 25.24
N TYR A 106 17.20 -1.04 25.76
CA TYR A 106 17.35 -2.24 24.96
C TYR A 106 16.20 -3.19 25.21
N PHE A 107 15.60 -3.68 24.13
CA PHE A 107 14.50 -4.63 24.17
C PHE A 107 14.83 -5.85 23.31
N TYR A 108 14.22 -6.96 23.69
CA TYR A 108 14.27 -8.21 22.95
C TYR A 108 12.85 -8.74 22.73
N LYS A 109 12.50 -9.06 21.50
CA LYS A 109 11.24 -9.75 21.16
C LYS A 109 11.55 -11.22 20.89
N LYS A 110 10.83 -12.11 21.58
CA LYS A 110 10.89 -13.57 21.37
C LYS A 110 9.48 -14.15 21.38
N ASN A 111 9.08 -14.78 20.27
CA ASN A 111 7.76 -15.42 20.15
C ASN A 111 6.64 -14.49 20.62
N ASP A 112 6.56 -13.28 20.09
CA ASP A 112 5.56 -12.23 20.38
C ASP A 112 5.54 -11.69 21.83
N LYS A 113 6.51 -12.07 22.65
CA LYS A 113 6.73 -11.47 23.96
C LYS A 113 7.89 -10.48 23.88
N TYR A 114 7.72 -9.35 24.56
CA TYR A 114 8.73 -8.31 24.63
C TYR A 114 9.38 -8.32 26.02
N TYR A 115 10.68 -8.08 26.03
CA TYR A 115 11.49 -8.02 27.24
C TYR A 115 12.35 -6.76 27.18
N LYS A 116 12.44 -6.03 28.28
CA LYS A 116 13.35 -4.89 28.45
C LYS A 116 14.60 -5.37 29.20
N LEU A 117 15.79 -4.92 28.78
CA LEU A 117 16.99 -5.13 29.53
C LEU A 117 17.01 -4.19 30.73
N ASP A 118 17.00 -4.76 31.93
CA ASP A 118 17.18 -4.06 33.21
C ASP A 118 18.58 -4.31 33.72
N GLN A 119 19.24 -3.28 34.27
CA GLN A 119 20.62 -3.37 34.69
C GLN A 119 20.84 -4.34 35.85
N ASP A 120 19.84 -4.46 36.73
CA ASP A 120 19.97 -5.27 37.96
C ASP A 120 19.35 -6.69 37.78
N ASN A 121 18.31 -6.81 36.97
CA ASN A 121 17.50 -8.02 36.89
C ASN A 121 17.60 -8.77 35.53
N GLY A 122 18.43 -8.27 34.60
CA GLY A 122 18.53 -8.82 33.26
C GLY A 122 17.25 -8.52 32.45
N TYR A 123 16.80 -9.48 31.62
CA TYR A 123 15.60 -9.26 30.79
C TYR A 123 14.30 -9.44 31.59
N ILE A 124 13.56 -8.36 31.77
CA ILE A 124 12.24 -8.34 32.42
C ILE A 124 11.13 -8.23 31.35
N LEU A 125 9.97 -8.84 31.64
CA LEU A 125 8.81 -8.79 30.73
C LEU A 125 8.35 -7.34 30.55
N SER A 126 8.16 -6.94 29.30
CA SER A 126 7.71 -5.62 28.89
C SER A 126 6.54 -5.76 27.90
N ASN A 127 6.03 -4.67 27.40
CA ASN A 127 5.00 -4.69 26.37
C ASN A 127 5.41 -3.81 25.18
N LYS A 128 4.72 -3.99 24.05
CA LYS A 128 5.00 -3.28 22.81
C LYS A 128 4.86 -1.76 22.95
N ASN A 129 3.92 -1.31 23.79
CA ASN A 129 3.66 0.13 23.98
C ASN A 129 4.77 0.82 24.80
N ASP A 130 5.53 0.08 25.61
CA ASP A 130 6.68 0.64 26.34
C ASP A 130 7.81 1.00 25.38
N ILE A 131 7.91 0.28 24.26
CA ILE A 131 8.93 0.51 23.23
C ILE A 131 8.47 1.64 22.32
N TYR A 132 7.24 1.52 21.79
CA TYR A 132 6.70 2.38 20.76
C TYR A 132 5.64 3.34 21.35
N ASP A 133 6.05 4.10 22.35
CA ASP A 133 5.22 5.05 23.09
C ASP A 133 4.89 6.33 22.29
N VAL A 134 5.72 6.64 21.30
CA VAL A 134 5.64 7.88 20.51
C VAL A 134 4.80 7.69 19.25
N ILE A 135 4.91 6.53 18.63
CA ILE A 135 4.20 6.18 17.40
C ILE A 135 3.81 4.71 17.42
N ASN A 136 2.61 4.40 16.96
CA ASN A 136 2.17 3.01 16.87
C ASN A 136 3.12 2.21 15.97
N TYR A 137 3.62 1.09 16.50
CA TYR A 137 4.48 0.15 15.75
C TYR A 137 3.88 -0.25 14.40
N ASP A 138 2.56 -0.43 14.33
CA ASP A 138 1.88 -0.87 13.12
C ASP A 138 2.10 0.09 11.93
N TYR A 139 2.45 1.34 12.21
CA TYR A 139 2.84 2.32 11.19
C TYR A 139 4.29 2.15 10.71
N MET A 140 5.10 1.41 11.43
CA MET A 140 6.50 1.13 11.08
C MET A 140 6.72 -0.33 10.64
N ASP A 141 5.71 -1.18 10.81
CA ASP A 141 5.77 -2.59 10.41
C ASP A 141 5.86 -2.71 8.89
N ILE A 142 6.88 -3.43 8.43
CA ILE A 142 7.17 -3.57 7.00
C ILE A 142 6.03 -4.21 6.21
N ASN A 143 5.28 -5.14 6.82
CA ASN A 143 4.18 -5.81 6.13
C ASN A 143 3.00 -4.84 5.94
N ASN A 144 2.71 -4.00 6.94
CA ASN A 144 1.71 -2.95 6.80
C ASN A 144 2.13 -1.91 5.75
N ILE A 145 3.40 -1.51 5.72
CA ILE A 145 3.92 -0.58 4.71
C ILE A 145 3.78 -1.18 3.30
N LYS A 146 4.08 -2.48 3.12
CA LYS A 146 3.85 -3.18 1.84
C LYS A 146 2.38 -3.13 1.42
N GLU A 147 1.46 -3.39 2.33
CA GLU A 147 0.02 -3.31 2.04
C GLU A 147 -0.41 -1.86 1.73
N TYR A 148 0.11 -0.86 2.44
CA TYR A 148 -0.15 0.55 2.12
C TYR A 148 0.30 0.90 0.69
N ILE A 149 1.50 0.49 0.29
CA ILE A 149 2.01 0.71 -1.07
C ILE A 149 1.10 0.03 -2.10
N LYS A 150 0.66 -1.19 -1.84
CA LYS A 150 -0.18 -1.99 -2.74
C LYS A 150 -1.56 -1.34 -3.01
N ILE A 151 -2.17 -0.72 -1.98
CA ILE A 151 -3.46 -0.04 -2.11
C ILE A 151 -3.35 1.43 -2.51
N SER A 152 -2.12 1.98 -2.59
CA SER A 152 -1.86 3.38 -2.87
C SER A 152 -2.10 3.77 -4.31
N ASN A 153 -2.27 5.07 -4.53
CA ASN A 153 -2.11 5.69 -5.84
C ASN A 153 -0.66 6.16 -5.99
N ASN A 154 0.04 5.66 -7.01
CA ASN A 154 1.40 6.11 -7.34
C ASN A 154 1.34 7.34 -8.24
N ASP A 155 1.96 8.42 -7.80
CA ASP A 155 2.12 9.66 -8.53
C ASP A 155 3.62 10.03 -8.56
N ASN A 156 4.29 9.71 -9.67
CA ASN A 156 5.72 9.99 -9.88
C ASN A 156 6.65 9.47 -8.75
N GLY A 157 6.41 8.25 -8.28
CA GLY A 157 7.20 7.62 -7.21
C GLY A 157 6.77 8.01 -5.80
N ILE A 158 5.70 8.78 -5.64
CA ILE A 158 5.07 9.08 -4.36
C ILE A 158 3.79 8.24 -4.25
N TYR A 159 3.75 7.35 -3.28
CA TYR A 159 2.61 6.49 -2.99
C TYR A 159 1.69 7.22 -2.01
N LYS A 160 0.45 7.52 -2.45
CA LYS A 160 -0.57 8.21 -1.65
C LYS A 160 -1.63 7.21 -1.21
N VAL A 161 -1.79 7.04 0.10
CA VAL A 161 -2.77 6.12 0.70
C VAL A 161 -3.81 6.95 1.45
N LYS A 162 -5.09 6.71 1.16
CA LYS A 162 -6.17 7.38 1.89
C LYS A 162 -6.19 6.95 3.35
N ILE A 163 -6.37 7.88 4.26
CA ILE A 163 -6.47 7.59 5.69
C ILE A 163 -7.69 6.70 5.99
N SER A 164 -8.77 6.84 5.23
CA SER A 164 -9.96 5.97 5.34
C SER A 164 -9.67 4.50 5.03
N ASP A 165 -8.60 4.21 4.28
CA ASP A 165 -8.20 2.85 3.94
C ASP A 165 -7.28 2.23 5.03
N ILE A 166 -6.76 3.07 5.94
CA ILE A 166 -5.90 2.67 7.07
C ILE A 166 -6.72 2.59 8.37
N ILE A 167 -7.54 3.60 8.64
CA ILE A 167 -8.37 3.67 9.85
C ILE A 167 -9.80 3.31 9.51
N LEU A 168 -10.29 2.21 10.09
CA LEU A 168 -11.68 1.78 9.96
C LEU A 168 -12.63 2.89 10.43
N ASN A 169 -13.66 3.17 9.62
CA ASN A 169 -14.68 4.20 9.89
C ASN A 169 -14.18 5.66 9.88
N SER A 170 -12.97 5.92 9.39
CA SER A 170 -12.54 7.29 9.15
C SER A 170 -13.24 7.86 7.91
N SER A 171 -13.80 9.06 8.02
CA SER A 171 -14.36 9.82 6.89
C SER A 171 -13.34 10.81 6.29
N SER A 172 -12.08 10.76 6.72
CA SER A 172 -11.04 11.67 6.23
C SER A 172 -10.77 11.44 4.74
N SER A 173 -10.74 12.54 3.99
CA SER A 173 -10.29 12.56 2.59
C SER A 173 -8.79 12.74 2.43
N ASP A 174 -8.07 12.91 3.53
CA ASP A 174 -6.63 13.15 3.54
C ASP A 174 -5.84 11.86 3.25
N TYR A 175 -4.55 12.04 3.00
CA TYR A 175 -3.63 10.98 2.63
C TYR A 175 -2.41 10.97 3.55
N ILE A 176 -1.84 9.78 3.75
CA ILE A 176 -0.42 9.63 4.06
C ILE A 176 0.35 9.55 2.75
N THR A 177 1.63 9.91 2.77
CA THR A 177 2.50 9.76 1.60
C THR A 177 3.70 8.91 1.93
N ILE A 178 4.08 8.02 1.01
CA ILE A 178 5.23 7.12 1.13
C ILE A 178 6.16 7.38 -0.05
N LYS A 179 7.45 7.56 0.22
CA LYS A 179 8.51 7.66 -0.79
C LYS A 179 9.54 6.57 -0.57
N LEU A 180 9.99 5.94 -1.64
CA LEU A 180 10.99 4.89 -1.62
C LEU A 180 12.30 5.37 -2.23
N TYR A 181 13.39 5.19 -1.50
CA TYR A 181 14.75 5.55 -1.95
C TYR A 181 15.57 4.26 -2.12
N ASN A 182 15.55 3.70 -3.34
CA ASN A 182 16.18 2.40 -3.65
C ASN A 182 17.70 2.37 -3.44
N ILE A 183 18.39 3.53 -3.54
CA ILE A 183 19.85 3.59 -3.44
C ILE A 183 20.35 3.17 -2.06
N ASN A 184 19.62 3.52 -1.01
CA ASN A 184 19.98 3.26 0.38
C ASN A 184 18.91 2.44 1.13
N ASN A 185 17.96 1.82 0.43
CA ASN A 185 16.85 1.06 0.98
C ASN A 185 16.09 1.81 2.07
N THR A 186 15.80 3.09 1.83
CA THR A 186 15.11 3.96 2.80
C THR A 186 13.67 4.20 2.36
N ILE A 187 12.77 4.22 3.33
CA ILE A 187 11.37 4.60 3.20
C ILE A 187 11.16 5.88 4.00
N GLU A 188 10.57 6.91 3.39
CA GLU A 188 10.08 8.10 4.07
C GLU A 188 8.55 8.05 4.06
N ILE A 189 7.92 8.18 5.23
CA ILE A 189 6.46 8.18 5.37
C ILE A 189 6.03 9.45 6.10
N ASP A 190 5.12 10.20 5.50
CA ASP A 190 4.48 11.35 6.13
C ASP A 190 3.14 10.93 6.74
N TYR A 191 3.12 10.81 8.06
CA TYR A 191 1.95 10.50 8.88
C TYR A 191 1.27 11.74 9.46
N THR A 192 1.66 12.95 9.09
CA THR A 192 1.18 14.19 9.68
C THR A 192 -0.36 14.27 9.72
N ASN A 193 -1.01 14.00 8.59
CA ASN A 193 -2.47 14.05 8.52
C ASN A 193 -3.13 12.94 9.34
N LEU A 194 -2.53 11.75 9.40
CA LEU A 194 -3.04 10.63 10.16
C LEU A 194 -3.02 10.90 11.66
N LEU A 195 -1.89 11.37 12.18
CA LEU A 195 -1.75 11.63 13.62
C LEU A 195 -2.54 12.86 14.07
N ARG A 196 -2.71 13.84 13.17
CA ARG A 196 -3.53 15.03 13.45
C ARG A 196 -5.01 14.71 13.72
N ILE A 197 -5.53 13.58 13.26
CA ILE A 197 -6.90 13.15 13.58
C ILE A 197 -7.09 12.97 15.10
N ASN A 198 -6.07 12.48 15.78
CA ASN A 198 -6.11 12.22 17.22
C ASN A 198 -5.57 13.39 18.06
N ASP A 199 -4.65 14.17 17.50
CA ASP A 199 -4.08 15.34 18.16
C ASP A 199 -3.86 16.49 17.15
N ASN A 200 -4.70 17.50 17.25
CA ASN A 200 -4.65 18.69 16.37
C ASN A 200 -3.36 19.51 16.51
N ASN A 201 -2.55 19.31 17.55
CA ASN A 201 -1.27 19.99 17.74
C ASN A 201 -0.16 19.38 16.87
N ILE A 202 -0.40 18.23 16.23
CA ILE A 202 0.56 17.63 15.31
C ILE A 202 0.62 18.47 14.03
N THR A 203 1.76 19.11 13.80
CA THR A 203 2.05 19.91 12.61
C THR A 203 2.95 19.17 11.63
N LYS A 204 3.72 18.20 12.13
CA LYS A 204 4.64 17.35 11.36
C LYS A 204 4.79 15.99 12.03
N ALA A 205 4.76 14.91 11.23
CA ALA A 205 5.06 13.57 11.68
C ALA A 205 5.68 12.77 10.52
N ILE A 206 7.00 12.70 10.50
CA ILE A 206 7.77 12.01 9.44
C ILE A 206 8.49 10.82 10.04
N VAL A 207 8.37 9.68 9.39
CA VAL A 207 9.10 8.45 9.72
C VAL A 207 10.03 8.10 8.57
N ASN A 208 11.31 7.92 8.87
CA ASN A 208 12.32 7.43 7.94
C ASN A 208 12.82 6.07 8.42
N ILE A 209 12.72 5.05 7.60
CA ILE A 209 13.19 3.70 7.91
C ILE A 209 14.23 3.30 6.88
N THR A 210 15.46 3.02 7.33
CA THR A 210 16.53 2.51 6.49
C THR A 210 16.76 1.04 6.81
N TYR A 211 16.74 0.19 5.79
CA TYR A 211 16.97 -1.25 5.91
C TYR A 211 18.37 -1.61 5.45
N SER A 212 19.04 -2.47 6.23
CA SER A 212 20.37 -2.99 5.90
C SER A 212 20.48 -4.48 6.24
N ASP A 213 21.58 -5.10 5.84
CA ASP A 213 21.89 -6.52 6.09
C ASP A 213 20.74 -7.48 5.75
N ILE A 214 20.00 -7.14 4.69
CA ILE A 214 18.85 -7.92 4.22
C ILE A 214 19.30 -9.35 3.90
N ASN A 215 18.68 -10.33 4.56
CA ASN A 215 18.98 -11.77 4.46
C ASN A 215 20.41 -12.16 4.86
N LYS A 216 21.09 -11.36 5.71
CA LYS A 216 22.48 -11.59 6.11
C LYS A 216 22.67 -11.83 7.61
N ILE A 217 21.66 -11.63 8.45
CA ILE A 217 21.75 -11.82 9.88
C ILE A 217 21.81 -13.33 10.16
N ILE A 218 22.82 -13.75 10.90
CA ILE A 218 23.04 -15.16 11.28
C ILE A 218 22.60 -15.39 12.73
N SER A 219 22.73 -14.38 13.59
CA SER A 219 22.39 -14.43 15.01
C SER A 219 21.92 -13.06 15.49
N LEU A 220 21.04 -13.04 16.50
CA LEU A 220 20.66 -11.82 17.22
C LEU A 220 21.55 -11.57 18.44
N GLU A 221 22.36 -12.55 18.83
CA GLU A 221 23.35 -12.42 19.91
C GLU A 221 24.57 -11.65 19.38
N GLU A 222 25.02 -10.69 20.14
CA GLU A 222 26.35 -10.05 19.98
C GLU A 222 27.38 -10.75 20.85
#